data_a8851f44536e1c4b962e8347bf56c462
#
_entry.id   a8851f44536e1c4b962e8347bf56c462
#
_cell.length_a   1.000
_cell.length_b   1.000
_cell.length_c   1.000
_cell.angle_alpha   90.00
_cell.angle_beta   90.00
_cell.angle_gamma   90.00
#
_symmetry.space_group_name_H-M   'P 1'
#
loop_
_entity.id
_entity.type
_entity.pdbx_description
1 polymer ?
#
loop_
_entity_poly.entity_id
_entity_poly.type
_entity_poly.pdbx_seq_one_letter_code
_entity_poly.pdbx_strand_id
1 'polypeptide(L)'
;MFSQPRLLRRIEDTMAYFDHEPLVIGDLVAQTPVVQGGMGVGISLSGLASAVANEGGIGVLSAAAVGMMHQDGPSARDNIAALREEIRRARAKTKGVLGVNVMVALSDFGEMVKASVQEGIDVIFAGAGLPLNLPSFVEKGCKTKLVPIISSARAVRTISRWWQEKYDYIPDAFVVEGPMAGGHLGFHKEQIDDPAYRLEKLVPQVLEAVRPLEEQAERKIPVIAAGGIFSGADIRRFFNLGASAVQMATRFVATDECDADIAFKNAYVNCKKEDIGIIQSPVGMPGRAIVNGFLQQAAQGHKHPTGCPFHCIITCKQKESPYCISMALINACRGRLENGFAFIGANGYKVKEIVSVKKLFETLSEEYRQSEDGADAAVREELI
;
A
#
# COMPACT_ATOMS: atom_id res chain seq x y z
N MET A 1 15.37 43.50 -15.19
CA MET A 1 14.16 42.93 -15.85
C MET A 1 14.53 41.51 -16.30
N PHE A 2 14.39 40.53 -15.41
CA PHE A 2 14.69 39.13 -15.73
C PHE A 2 13.35 38.38 -15.87
N SER A 3 13.10 37.88 -17.07
CA SER A 3 11.91 37.11 -17.41
C SER A 3 11.92 35.76 -16.69
N GLN A 4 10.91 35.50 -15.88
CA GLN A 4 10.64 34.17 -15.32
C GLN A 4 10.33 33.16 -16.44
N PRO A 5 10.79 31.91 -16.31
CA PRO A 5 10.61 30.92 -17.35
C PRO A 5 9.15 30.46 -17.46
N ARG A 6 8.69 30.30 -18.69
CA ARG A 6 7.36 29.84 -19.15
C ARG A 6 6.94 28.40 -18.73
N LEU A 7 7.57 27.81 -17.72
CA LEU A 7 7.30 26.42 -17.30
C LEU A 7 6.13 26.27 -16.30
N LEU A 8 5.67 27.39 -15.70
CA LEU A 8 4.61 27.37 -14.67
C LEU A 8 3.17 27.47 -15.19
N ARG A 9 2.95 27.63 -16.51
CA ARG A 9 1.61 27.86 -17.09
C ARG A 9 0.87 26.63 -17.64
N ARG A 10 1.27 25.39 -17.31
CA ARG A 10 0.58 24.17 -17.74
C ARG A 10 0.05 23.30 -16.59
N ILE A 11 0.00 23.84 -15.36
CA ILE A 11 -0.43 23.13 -14.14
C ILE A 11 -1.86 23.55 -13.72
N GLU A 12 -2.49 24.49 -14.42
CA GLU A 12 -3.71 25.18 -13.96
C GLU A 12 -5.05 24.48 -14.23
N ASP A 13 -5.10 23.26 -14.78
CA ASP A 13 -6.39 22.60 -15.11
C ASP A 13 -6.67 21.26 -14.40
N THR A 14 -5.84 20.80 -13.46
CA THR A 14 -6.20 19.69 -12.58
C THR A 14 -6.67 20.26 -11.24
N MET A 15 -7.98 20.29 -11.02
CA MET A 15 -8.52 20.67 -9.70
C MET A 15 -7.90 19.76 -8.63
N ALA A 16 -7.13 20.35 -7.71
CA ALA A 16 -6.61 19.62 -6.57
C ALA A 16 -7.77 18.99 -5.78
N TYR A 17 -7.73 17.68 -5.58
CA TYR A 17 -8.76 16.98 -4.81
C TYR A 17 -8.81 17.43 -3.35
N PHE A 18 -7.66 17.81 -2.80
CA PHE A 18 -7.52 18.19 -1.39
C PHE A 18 -6.83 19.55 -1.28
N ASP A 19 -7.25 20.36 -0.33
CA ASP A 19 -6.54 21.58 0.08
C ASP A 19 -5.35 21.17 0.98
N HIS A 20 -4.32 20.64 0.34
CA HIS A 20 -3.10 20.16 0.95
C HIS A 20 -1.96 20.20 -0.06
N GLU A 21 -0.73 20.40 0.41
CA GLU A 21 0.46 20.37 -0.43
C GLU A 21 0.62 19.02 -1.16
N PRO A 22 1.10 19.02 -2.40
CA PRO A 22 1.46 17.79 -3.10
C PRO A 22 2.44 16.93 -2.30
N LEU A 23 2.35 15.60 -2.46
CA LEU A 23 3.37 14.72 -1.91
C LEU A 23 4.66 14.83 -2.71
N VAL A 24 5.74 15.27 -2.06
CA VAL A 24 7.07 15.39 -2.66
C VAL A 24 8.01 14.35 -2.04
N ILE A 25 8.54 13.44 -2.86
CA ILE A 25 9.55 12.44 -2.45
C ILE A 25 10.82 12.68 -3.27
N GLY A 26 11.76 13.45 -2.72
CA GLY A 26 12.92 13.93 -3.47
C GLY A 26 12.51 14.83 -4.63
N ASP A 27 12.75 14.39 -5.86
CA ASP A 27 12.34 15.09 -7.10
C ASP A 27 11.00 14.61 -7.69
N LEU A 28 10.35 13.62 -7.07
CA LEU A 28 9.03 13.15 -7.48
C LEU A 28 7.92 13.98 -6.82
N VAL A 29 6.90 14.33 -7.62
CA VAL A 29 5.74 15.09 -7.15
C VAL A 29 4.47 14.35 -7.54
N ALA A 30 3.68 13.92 -6.55
CA ALA A 30 2.32 13.46 -6.73
C ALA A 30 1.36 14.57 -6.30
N GLN A 31 0.59 15.10 -7.26
CA GLN A 31 -0.30 16.24 -7.04
C GLN A 31 -1.41 15.94 -6.04
N THR A 32 -1.89 14.71 -6.04
CA THR A 32 -2.85 14.20 -5.06
C THR A 32 -2.08 13.41 -4.00
N PRO A 33 -2.03 13.84 -2.72
CA PRO A 33 -1.23 13.20 -1.68
C PRO A 33 -1.88 11.92 -1.15
N VAL A 34 -2.23 11.03 -2.07
CA VAL A 34 -2.80 9.71 -1.83
C VAL A 34 -1.99 8.64 -2.55
N VAL A 35 -1.56 7.64 -1.81
CA VAL A 35 -0.92 6.43 -2.32
C VAL A 35 -1.95 5.31 -2.31
N GLN A 36 -2.18 4.67 -3.44
CA GLN A 36 -2.91 3.40 -3.46
C GLN A 36 -1.94 2.30 -3.04
N GLY A 37 -2.16 1.71 -1.87
CA GLY A 37 -1.28 0.66 -1.35
C GLY A 37 -1.25 -0.58 -2.26
N GLY A 38 -0.07 -1.13 -2.50
CA GLY A 38 0.08 -2.34 -3.31
C GLY A 38 -0.60 -3.54 -2.69
N MET A 39 -1.46 -4.21 -3.44
CA MET A 39 -2.30 -5.32 -2.98
C MET A 39 -2.03 -6.60 -3.79
N GLY A 40 -1.38 -7.56 -3.16
CA GLY A 40 -1.17 -8.92 -3.71
C GLY A 40 -2.33 -9.85 -3.35
N VAL A 41 -2.56 -10.91 -4.10
CA VAL A 41 -1.94 -11.28 -5.37
C VAL A 41 -2.86 -10.82 -6.50
N GLY A 42 -2.34 -10.04 -7.47
CA GLY A 42 -3.11 -9.69 -8.66
C GLY A 42 -4.24 -8.67 -8.47
N ILE A 43 -4.35 -8.04 -7.30
CA ILE A 43 -5.43 -7.07 -7.01
C ILE A 43 -5.07 -5.68 -7.51
N SER A 44 -3.81 -5.26 -7.35
CA SER A 44 -3.29 -4.02 -7.94
C SER A 44 -2.21 -4.33 -8.97
N LEU A 45 -2.56 -4.29 -10.22
CA LEU A 45 -1.68 -4.42 -11.38
C LEU A 45 -1.74 -3.15 -12.22
N SER A 46 -1.49 -3.28 -13.52
CA SER A 46 -1.43 -2.13 -14.44
C SER A 46 -2.75 -1.37 -14.61
N GLY A 47 -3.89 -2.02 -14.39
CA GLY A 47 -5.21 -1.38 -14.46
C GLY A 47 -5.38 -0.35 -13.36
N LEU A 48 -5.41 -0.81 -12.10
CA LEU A 48 -5.62 0.04 -10.95
C LEU A 48 -4.50 1.07 -10.78
N ALA A 49 -3.23 0.64 -10.87
CA ALA A 49 -2.10 1.54 -10.64
C ALA A 49 -2.09 2.72 -11.63
N SER A 50 -2.34 2.47 -12.93
CA SER A 50 -2.37 3.55 -13.91
C SER A 50 -3.55 4.50 -13.70
N ALA A 51 -4.72 3.98 -13.30
CA ALA A 51 -5.90 4.80 -13.03
C ALA A 51 -5.65 5.78 -11.87
N VAL A 52 -5.07 5.30 -10.76
CA VAL A 52 -4.70 6.15 -9.61
C VAL A 52 -3.65 7.20 -9.99
N ALA A 53 -2.65 6.81 -10.77
CA ALA A 53 -1.61 7.72 -11.23
C ALA A 53 -2.16 8.82 -12.17
N ASN A 54 -3.20 8.52 -12.96
CA ASN A 54 -3.88 9.49 -13.81
C ASN A 54 -4.69 10.53 -13.02
N GLU A 55 -5.15 10.18 -11.81
CA GLU A 55 -5.80 11.11 -10.87
C GLU A 55 -4.77 11.86 -9.99
N GLY A 56 -3.49 11.80 -10.34
CA GLY A 56 -2.41 12.54 -9.66
C GLY A 56 -1.89 11.89 -8.37
N GLY A 57 -2.43 10.76 -7.94
CA GLY A 57 -1.92 9.96 -6.82
C GLY A 57 -0.72 9.10 -7.20
N ILE A 58 -0.24 8.28 -6.26
CA ILE A 58 0.76 7.25 -6.55
C ILE A 58 0.04 5.92 -6.72
N GLY A 59 0.03 5.39 -7.96
CA GLY A 59 -0.50 4.07 -8.25
C GLY A 59 0.57 2.99 -8.03
N VAL A 60 0.25 1.93 -7.28
CA VAL A 60 1.25 0.95 -6.85
C VAL A 60 0.88 -0.45 -7.33
N LEU A 61 1.77 -1.04 -8.13
CA LEU A 61 1.68 -2.45 -8.53
C LEU A 61 2.16 -3.35 -7.39
N SER A 62 1.54 -4.52 -7.25
CA SER A 62 2.01 -5.54 -6.31
C SER A 62 2.87 -6.59 -7.03
N ALA A 63 4.09 -6.79 -6.56
CA ALA A 63 5.00 -7.79 -7.11
C ALA A 63 4.68 -9.23 -6.67
N ALA A 64 3.87 -9.41 -5.61
CA ALA A 64 3.64 -10.72 -5.01
C ALA A 64 2.96 -11.70 -5.97
N ALA A 65 3.67 -12.76 -6.34
CA ALA A 65 3.19 -13.86 -7.19
C ALA A 65 2.55 -13.42 -8.52
N VAL A 66 3.01 -12.29 -9.07
CA VAL A 66 2.43 -11.66 -10.28
C VAL A 66 2.48 -12.58 -11.50
N GLY A 67 3.53 -13.39 -11.66
CA GLY A 67 3.66 -14.38 -12.74
C GLY A 67 2.56 -15.44 -12.74
N MET A 68 1.95 -15.70 -11.59
CA MET A 68 0.81 -16.62 -11.48
C MET A 68 -0.50 -16.04 -11.99
N MET A 69 -0.55 -14.73 -12.19
CA MET A 69 -1.71 -14.05 -12.79
C MET A 69 -1.66 -14.11 -14.30
N HIS A 70 -0.48 -14.23 -14.90
CA HIS A 70 -0.28 -14.44 -16.34
C HIS A 70 -0.42 -15.92 -16.66
N GLN A 71 -1.51 -16.30 -17.36
CA GLN A 71 -1.80 -17.69 -17.67
C GLN A 71 -1.09 -18.17 -18.95
N ASP A 72 -0.91 -17.28 -19.90
CA ASP A 72 -0.37 -17.53 -21.24
C ASP A 72 0.70 -16.49 -21.59
N GLY A 73 1.54 -16.82 -22.59
CA GLY A 73 2.58 -15.93 -23.10
C GLY A 73 3.94 -16.11 -22.40
N PRO A 74 4.94 -15.30 -22.80
CA PRO A 74 6.33 -15.44 -22.34
C PRO A 74 6.54 -15.18 -20.85
N SER A 75 5.65 -14.42 -20.22
CA SER A 75 5.70 -14.08 -18.79
C SER A 75 4.89 -15.01 -17.89
N ALA A 76 4.25 -16.05 -18.48
CA ALA A 76 3.44 -16.99 -17.72
C ALA A 76 4.29 -17.73 -16.68
N ARG A 77 3.88 -17.66 -15.40
CA ARG A 77 4.55 -18.28 -14.24
C ARG A 77 5.96 -17.77 -13.92
N ASP A 78 6.45 -16.76 -14.63
CA ASP A 78 7.69 -16.05 -14.35
C ASP A 78 7.37 -14.71 -13.67
N ASN A 79 7.61 -14.61 -12.37
CA ASN A 79 7.32 -13.41 -11.60
C ASN A 79 8.09 -12.19 -12.11
N ILE A 80 9.35 -12.36 -12.50
CA ILE A 80 10.20 -11.24 -12.93
C ILE A 80 9.74 -10.73 -14.29
N ALA A 81 9.52 -11.64 -15.25
CA ALA A 81 9.02 -11.29 -16.57
C ALA A 81 7.64 -10.64 -16.50
N ALA A 82 6.73 -11.19 -15.66
CA ALA A 82 5.39 -10.66 -15.46
C ALA A 82 5.40 -9.27 -14.82
N LEU A 83 6.26 -9.03 -13.81
CA LEU A 83 6.39 -7.72 -13.18
C LEU A 83 6.86 -6.68 -14.19
N ARG A 84 7.87 -6.99 -15.00
CA ARG A 84 8.34 -6.11 -16.08
C ARG A 84 7.21 -5.77 -17.05
N GLU A 85 6.46 -6.78 -17.46
CA GLU A 85 5.33 -6.58 -18.37
C GLU A 85 4.24 -5.68 -17.75
N GLU A 86 3.88 -5.90 -16.48
CA GLU A 86 2.90 -5.07 -15.77
C GLU A 86 3.38 -3.61 -15.61
N ILE A 87 4.65 -3.38 -15.29
CA ILE A 87 5.21 -2.02 -15.23
C ILE A 87 5.12 -1.33 -16.60
N ARG A 88 5.49 -2.02 -17.69
CA ARG A 88 5.38 -1.47 -19.06
C ARG A 88 3.94 -1.19 -19.45
N ARG A 89 3.00 -2.10 -19.12
CA ARG A 89 1.56 -1.90 -19.35
C ARG A 89 1.02 -0.69 -18.60
N ALA A 90 1.40 -0.52 -17.33
CA ALA A 90 1.01 0.63 -16.53
C ALA A 90 1.59 1.93 -17.13
N ARG A 91 2.88 1.93 -17.47
CA ARG A 91 3.57 3.09 -18.04
C ARG A 91 3.01 3.51 -19.41
N ALA A 92 2.49 2.55 -20.17
CA ALA A 92 1.80 2.85 -21.44
C ALA A 92 0.45 3.57 -21.25
N LYS A 93 -0.18 3.45 -20.06
CA LYS A 93 -1.50 4.04 -19.75
C LYS A 93 -1.40 5.36 -18.98
N THR A 94 -0.23 5.68 -18.37
CA THR A 94 -0.05 6.87 -17.56
C THR A 94 1.34 7.46 -17.65
N LYS A 95 1.42 8.78 -17.43
CA LYS A 95 2.66 9.52 -17.18
C LYS A 95 2.80 9.91 -15.70
N GLY A 96 1.83 9.57 -14.87
CA GLY A 96 1.83 9.84 -13.45
C GLY A 96 2.83 8.98 -12.67
N VAL A 97 2.89 9.16 -11.37
CA VAL A 97 3.83 8.46 -10.49
C VAL A 97 3.38 7.02 -10.25
N LEU A 98 4.26 6.08 -10.56
CA LEU A 98 4.03 4.65 -10.36
C LEU A 98 5.00 4.07 -9.31
N GLY A 99 4.47 3.25 -8.43
CA GLY A 99 5.26 2.47 -7.47
C GLY A 99 5.13 0.97 -7.68
N VAL A 100 6.05 0.23 -7.08
CA VAL A 100 5.94 -1.23 -6.90
C VAL A 100 6.06 -1.55 -5.42
N ASN A 101 5.12 -2.34 -4.90
CA ASN A 101 5.20 -2.92 -3.56
C ASN A 101 5.88 -4.28 -3.63
N VAL A 102 6.98 -4.44 -2.91
CA VAL A 102 7.74 -5.68 -2.81
C VAL A 102 7.84 -6.13 -1.35
N MET A 103 7.31 -7.30 -1.04
CA MET A 103 7.40 -7.86 0.31
C MET A 103 8.80 -8.43 0.57
N VAL A 104 9.43 -8.03 1.68
CA VAL A 104 10.76 -8.55 2.11
C VAL A 104 10.76 -10.07 2.29
N ALA A 105 9.61 -10.63 2.66
CA ALA A 105 9.45 -12.08 2.85
C ALA A 105 9.45 -12.91 1.56
N LEU A 106 9.42 -12.29 0.38
CA LEU A 106 9.48 -13.00 -0.91
C LEU A 106 10.88 -13.56 -1.17
N SER A 107 10.95 -14.78 -1.69
CA SER A 107 12.22 -15.44 -2.03
C SER A 107 12.98 -14.73 -3.14
N ASP A 108 12.26 -14.08 -4.06
CA ASP A 108 12.77 -13.32 -5.20
C ASP A 108 12.80 -11.79 -4.97
N PHE A 109 12.77 -11.35 -3.69
CA PHE A 109 12.74 -9.94 -3.31
C PHE A 109 13.76 -9.09 -4.06
N GLY A 110 15.04 -9.48 -4.04
CA GLY A 110 16.11 -8.70 -4.66
C GLY A 110 15.96 -8.61 -6.19
N GLU A 111 15.55 -9.70 -6.84
CA GLU A 111 15.37 -9.73 -8.29
C GLU A 111 14.15 -8.90 -8.72
N MET A 112 13.08 -8.91 -7.90
CA MET A 112 11.92 -8.04 -8.10
C MET A 112 12.29 -6.56 -8.01
N VAL A 113 13.09 -6.19 -7.00
CA VAL A 113 13.59 -4.80 -6.85
C VAL A 113 14.41 -4.40 -8.07
N LYS A 114 15.41 -5.21 -8.45
CA LYS A 114 16.26 -4.94 -9.63
C LYS A 114 15.44 -4.81 -10.91
N ALA A 115 14.48 -5.72 -11.13
CA ALA A 115 13.60 -5.68 -12.30
C ALA A 115 12.78 -4.40 -12.35
N SER A 116 12.21 -3.98 -11.21
CA SER A 116 11.43 -2.75 -11.11
C SER A 116 12.28 -1.51 -11.42
N VAL A 117 13.49 -1.43 -10.86
CA VAL A 117 14.44 -0.34 -11.13
C VAL A 117 14.83 -0.28 -12.61
N GLN A 118 15.14 -1.42 -13.21
CA GLN A 118 15.52 -1.51 -14.63
C GLN A 118 14.39 -1.10 -15.58
N GLU A 119 13.11 -1.29 -15.18
CA GLU A 119 11.94 -0.81 -15.92
C GLU A 119 11.62 0.68 -15.62
N GLY A 120 12.44 1.37 -14.82
CA GLY A 120 12.29 2.79 -14.54
C GLY A 120 11.10 3.12 -13.64
N ILE A 121 10.81 2.27 -12.65
CA ILE A 121 9.78 2.57 -11.65
C ILE A 121 10.16 3.79 -10.81
N ASP A 122 9.19 4.62 -10.45
CA ASP A 122 9.45 5.84 -9.70
C ASP A 122 9.72 5.57 -8.21
N VAL A 123 8.95 4.63 -7.60
CA VAL A 123 9.04 4.35 -6.15
C VAL A 123 8.97 2.86 -5.89
N ILE A 124 9.80 2.37 -4.95
CA ILE A 124 9.66 1.04 -4.36
C ILE A 124 9.19 1.18 -2.91
N PHE A 125 8.03 0.58 -2.63
CA PHE A 125 7.51 0.39 -1.28
C PHE A 125 7.88 -1.01 -0.79
N ALA A 126 8.59 -1.11 0.34
CA ALA A 126 9.03 -2.40 0.87
C ALA A 126 8.59 -2.60 2.32
N GLY A 127 7.89 -3.71 2.57
CA GLY A 127 7.33 -4.08 3.87
C GLY A 127 7.25 -5.60 4.05
N ALA A 128 6.43 -6.06 5.00
CA ALA A 128 6.37 -7.44 5.43
C ALA A 128 7.74 -7.97 5.91
N GLY A 129 8.38 -7.21 6.79
CA GLY A 129 9.72 -7.35 7.32
C GLY A 129 10.50 -6.05 7.21
N LEU A 130 11.65 -5.95 7.90
CA LEU A 130 12.53 -4.78 7.78
C LEU A 130 13.37 -4.88 6.50
N PRO A 131 13.25 -3.94 5.54
CA PRO A 131 13.95 -4.00 4.26
C PRO A 131 15.43 -3.55 4.38
N LEU A 132 16.19 -4.17 5.29
CA LEU A 132 17.55 -3.75 5.64
C LEU A 132 18.48 -3.73 4.43
N ASN A 133 18.31 -4.64 3.49
CA ASN A 133 19.18 -4.78 2.33
C ASN A 133 18.62 -4.10 1.06
N LEU A 134 17.51 -3.38 1.13
CA LEU A 134 16.87 -2.80 -0.06
C LEU A 134 17.83 -1.93 -0.90
N PRO A 135 18.64 -1.02 -0.33
CA PRO A 135 19.56 -0.20 -1.13
C PRO A 135 20.63 -1.01 -1.89
N SER A 136 20.98 -2.23 -1.45
CA SER A 136 21.98 -3.06 -2.14
C SER A 136 21.53 -3.58 -3.52
N PHE A 137 20.25 -3.49 -3.82
CA PHE A 137 19.68 -3.91 -5.10
C PHE A 137 19.50 -2.74 -6.08
N VAL A 138 19.90 -1.53 -5.67
CA VAL A 138 19.73 -0.30 -6.45
C VAL A 138 21.10 0.33 -6.71
N GLU A 139 21.37 0.70 -7.96
CA GLU A 139 22.62 1.33 -8.32
C GLU A 139 22.72 2.75 -7.75
N LYS A 140 23.93 3.19 -7.39
CA LYS A 140 24.19 4.55 -6.88
C LYS A 140 23.79 5.57 -7.96
N GLY A 141 22.98 6.55 -7.57
CA GLY A 141 22.46 7.57 -8.49
C GLY A 141 21.19 7.18 -9.26
N CYS A 142 20.61 6.02 -8.96
CA CYS A 142 19.30 5.65 -9.48
C CYS A 142 18.22 6.66 -9.03
N LYS A 143 17.25 6.93 -9.92
CA LYS A 143 16.17 7.89 -9.65
C LYS A 143 15.03 7.28 -8.83
N THR A 144 14.92 5.96 -8.80
CA THR A 144 13.86 5.25 -8.03
C THR A 144 13.96 5.55 -6.54
N LYS A 145 12.88 5.97 -5.93
CA LYS A 145 12.81 6.27 -4.49
C LYS A 145 12.55 5.00 -3.68
N LEU A 146 13.20 4.90 -2.52
CA LEU A 146 13.10 3.75 -1.64
C LEU A 146 12.33 4.11 -0.37
N VAL A 147 11.15 3.50 -0.20
CA VAL A 147 10.21 3.83 0.86
C VAL A 147 9.88 2.61 1.70
N PRO A 148 10.48 2.47 2.89
CA PRO A 148 10.12 1.42 3.84
C PRO A 148 8.69 1.59 4.39
N ILE A 149 7.97 0.47 4.53
CA ILE A 149 6.70 0.40 5.28
C ILE A 149 7.03 -0.10 6.68
N ILE A 150 6.64 0.67 7.69
CA ILE A 150 6.98 0.46 9.10
C ILE A 150 5.75 0.55 9.99
N SER A 151 5.85 0.05 11.22
CA SER A 151 4.80 0.13 12.24
C SER A 151 5.26 0.79 13.55
N SER A 152 6.44 1.42 13.57
CA SER A 152 6.97 2.07 14.77
C SER A 152 8.12 3.03 14.50
N ALA A 153 8.31 4.02 15.37
CA ALA A 153 9.48 4.92 15.38
C ALA A 153 10.81 4.15 15.58
N ARG A 154 10.78 3.00 16.27
CA ARG A 154 11.96 2.13 16.40
C ARG A 154 12.42 1.60 15.03
N ALA A 155 11.48 1.23 14.17
CA ALA A 155 11.80 0.74 12.82
C ALA A 155 12.45 1.85 11.98
N VAL A 156 11.99 3.12 12.07
CA VAL A 156 12.65 4.27 11.44
C VAL A 156 14.13 4.31 11.81
N ARG A 157 14.43 4.36 13.11
CA ARG A 157 15.81 4.45 13.61
C ARG A 157 16.67 3.26 13.19
N THR A 158 16.11 2.04 13.23
CA THR A 158 16.84 0.82 12.87
C THR A 158 17.19 0.78 11.39
N ILE A 159 16.21 1.04 10.51
CA ILE A 159 16.41 1.02 9.05
C ILE A 159 17.38 2.12 8.64
N SER A 160 17.14 3.36 9.11
CA SER A 160 17.94 4.51 8.71
C SER A 160 19.41 4.37 9.11
N ARG A 161 19.66 3.95 10.37
CA ARG A 161 21.03 3.69 10.83
C ARG A 161 21.71 2.62 9.96
N TRP A 162 21.02 1.49 9.70
CA TRP A 162 21.57 0.40 8.91
C TRP A 162 21.87 0.82 7.46
N TRP A 163 20.95 1.56 6.84
CA TRP A 163 21.14 2.02 5.46
C TRP A 163 22.27 3.04 5.35
N GLN A 164 22.40 3.94 6.32
CA GLN A 164 23.51 4.89 6.36
C GLN A 164 24.87 4.20 6.55
N GLU A 165 24.97 3.32 7.56
CA GLU A 165 26.23 2.61 7.86
C GLU A 165 26.70 1.68 6.74
N LYS A 166 25.77 1.02 6.03
CA LYS A 166 26.10 -0.01 5.04
C LYS A 166 26.08 0.47 3.60
N TYR A 167 25.25 1.45 3.28
CA TYR A 167 24.96 1.84 1.89
C TYR A 167 25.12 3.33 1.62
N ASP A 168 25.42 4.13 2.65
CA ASP A 168 25.47 5.60 2.54
C ASP A 168 24.15 6.14 1.96
N TYR A 169 23.01 5.64 2.48
CA TYR A 169 21.68 5.95 1.97
C TYR A 169 20.72 6.33 3.10
N ILE A 170 19.96 7.41 2.88
CA ILE A 170 18.87 7.83 3.78
C ILE A 170 17.55 7.56 3.07
N PRO A 171 16.57 6.88 3.72
CA PRO A 171 15.27 6.61 3.12
C PRO A 171 14.61 7.86 2.52
N ASP A 172 13.93 7.71 1.38
CA ASP A 172 13.31 8.84 0.69
C ASP A 172 11.99 9.28 1.32
N ALA A 173 11.27 8.35 1.92
CA ALA A 173 10.04 8.55 2.68
C ALA A 173 9.81 7.34 3.61
N PHE A 174 8.79 7.40 4.46
CA PHE A 174 8.30 6.28 5.24
C PHE A 174 6.78 6.15 5.13
N VAL A 175 6.28 4.92 4.96
CA VAL A 175 4.87 4.61 5.22
C VAL A 175 4.75 4.08 6.64
N VAL A 176 3.96 4.72 7.50
CA VAL A 176 3.63 4.22 8.82
C VAL A 176 2.27 3.53 8.78
N GLU A 177 2.28 2.22 8.97
CA GLU A 177 1.07 1.40 8.91
C GLU A 177 0.57 1.07 10.31
N GLY A 178 -0.69 1.45 10.60
CA GLY A 178 -1.37 1.17 11.86
C GLY A 178 -2.08 -0.18 11.88
N PRO A 179 -2.52 -0.64 13.08
CA PRO A 179 -3.12 -1.96 13.28
C PRO A 179 -4.49 -2.15 12.63
N MET A 180 -5.12 -1.09 12.12
CA MET A 180 -6.39 -1.17 11.37
C MET A 180 -6.21 -1.52 9.89
N ALA A 181 -4.99 -1.74 9.43
CA ALA A 181 -4.72 -2.16 8.05
C ALA A 181 -5.34 -3.54 7.73
N GLY A 182 -5.51 -3.80 6.45
CA GLY A 182 -5.81 -5.12 5.91
C GLY A 182 -4.52 -5.86 5.53
N GLY A 183 -4.61 -7.16 5.34
CA GLY A 183 -3.43 -7.97 5.04
C GLY A 183 -2.61 -8.30 6.28
N HIS A 184 -1.33 -8.54 6.09
CA HIS A 184 -0.41 -8.88 7.17
C HIS A 184 -0.11 -7.65 8.03
N LEU A 185 -0.18 -7.81 9.35
CA LEU A 185 0.00 -6.73 10.30
C LEU A 185 1.37 -6.81 10.96
N GLY A 186 2.09 -5.70 10.99
CA GLY A 186 3.40 -5.55 11.63
C GLY A 186 3.32 -5.41 13.18
N PHE A 187 2.34 -6.07 13.81
CA PHE A 187 2.02 -6.01 15.23
C PHE A 187 1.89 -7.41 15.83
N HIS A 188 2.15 -7.56 17.11
CA HIS A 188 1.72 -8.74 17.86
C HIS A 188 0.20 -8.70 18.05
N LYS A 189 -0.41 -9.87 18.25
CA LYS A 189 -1.87 -9.99 18.34
C LYS A 189 -2.48 -9.08 19.42
N GLU A 190 -1.79 -8.98 20.56
CA GLU A 190 -2.19 -8.20 21.74
C GLU A 190 -2.13 -6.68 21.48
N GLN A 191 -1.31 -6.25 20.51
CA GLN A 191 -1.14 -4.84 20.15
C GLN A 191 -2.21 -4.32 19.17
N ILE A 192 -2.92 -5.23 18.49
CA ILE A 192 -3.86 -4.86 17.43
C ILE A 192 -5.00 -3.99 17.95
N ASP A 193 -5.51 -4.31 19.14
CA ASP A 193 -6.63 -3.61 19.77
C ASP A 193 -6.17 -2.63 20.87
N ASP A 194 -4.87 -2.57 21.16
CA ASP A 194 -4.30 -1.66 22.15
C ASP A 194 -4.29 -0.21 21.65
N PRO A 195 -4.95 0.73 22.36
CA PRO A 195 -4.97 2.15 22.00
C PRO A 195 -3.59 2.81 21.86
N ALA A 196 -2.54 2.27 22.50
CA ALA A 196 -1.17 2.78 22.41
C ALA A 196 -0.59 2.64 20.98
N TYR A 197 -1.08 1.69 20.20
CA TYR A 197 -0.64 1.42 18.83
C TYR A 197 -1.55 2.02 17.75
N ARG A 198 -2.55 2.82 18.11
CA ARG A 198 -3.39 3.51 17.12
C ARG A 198 -2.55 4.39 16.21
N LEU A 199 -2.94 4.49 14.95
CA LEU A 199 -2.20 5.25 13.93
C LEU A 199 -2.02 6.73 14.36
N GLU A 200 -3.02 7.31 15.05
CA GLU A 200 -2.97 8.68 15.59
C GLU A 200 -1.86 8.87 16.64
N LYS A 201 -1.38 7.79 17.26
CA LYS A 201 -0.22 7.81 18.18
C LYS A 201 1.09 7.51 17.46
N LEU A 202 1.04 6.63 16.44
CA LEU A 202 2.23 6.24 15.69
C LEU A 202 2.75 7.36 14.78
N VAL A 203 1.87 8.10 14.11
CA VAL A 203 2.26 9.16 13.17
C VAL A 203 3.13 10.23 13.84
N PRO A 204 2.73 10.86 14.97
CA PRO A 204 3.58 11.85 15.66
C PRO A 204 4.92 11.27 16.12
N GLN A 205 4.94 10.02 16.63
CA GLN A 205 6.18 9.36 17.06
C GLN A 205 7.14 9.11 15.88
N VAL A 206 6.61 8.77 14.71
CA VAL A 206 7.40 8.56 13.50
C VAL A 206 7.92 9.89 12.96
N LEU A 207 7.10 10.95 12.93
CA LEU A 207 7.52 12.31 12.55
C LEU A 207 8.68 12.80 13.44
N GLU A 208 8.61 12.59 14.74
CA GLU A 208 9.69 12.92 15.68
C GLU A 208 10.97 12.12 15.36
N ALA A 209 10.84 10.83 15.06
CA ALA A 209 11.99 9.97 14.71
C ALA A 209 12.62 10.30 13.36
N VAL A 210 11.87 10.90 12.43
CA VAL A 210 12.35 11.30 11.10
C VAL A 210 13.08 12.65 11.13
N ARG A 211 12.73 13.57 12.05
CA ARG A 211 13.30 14.92 12.13
C ARG A 211 14.84 14.97 12.11
N PRO A 212 15.58 14.16 12.89
CA PRO A 212 17.05 14.18 12.82
C PRO A 212 17.60 13.73 11.47
N LEU A 213 16.87 12.87 10.76
CA LEU A 213 17.25 12.43 9.41
C LEU A 213 17.03 13.53 8.36
N GLU A 214 15.98 14.34 8.50
CA GLU A 214 15.73 15.51 7.66
C GLU A 214 16.83 16.57 7.84
N GLU A 215 17.23 16.83 9.08
CA GLU A 215 18.32 17.74 9.41
C GLU A 215 19.66 17.28 8.79
N GLN A 216 19.96 15.98 8.91
CA GLN A 216 21.17 15.39 8.32
C GLN A 216 21.13 15.38 6.79
N ALA A 217 19.99 15.10 6.19
CA ALA A 217 19.82 15.00 4.75
C ALA A 217 19.62 16.36 4.06
N GLU A 218 19.43 17.44 4.84
CA GLU A 218 19.08 18.79 4.38
C GLU A 218 17.85 18.79 3.42
N ARG A 219 16.92 17.85 3.64
CA ARG A 219 15.70 17.70 2.85
C ARG A 219 14.56 17.13 3.67
N LYS A 220 13.33 17.37 3.24
CA LYS A 220 12.16 16.72 3.80
C LYS A 220 12.15 15.22 3.49
N ILE A 221 11.72 14.43 4.48
CA ILE A 221 11.48 12.98 4.37
C ILE A 221 10.01 12.75 4.73
N PRO A 222 9.12 12.68 3.74
CA PRO A 222 7.68 12.60 4.01
C PRO A 222 7.30 11.34 4.76
N VAL A 223 6.33 11.49 5.67
CA VAL A 223 5.69 10.39 6.39
C VAL A 223 4.29 10.21 5.81
N ILE A 224 3.99 9.01 5.34
CA ILE A 224 2.74 8.62 4.72
C ILE A 224 1.96 7.76 5.72
N ALA A 225 0.79 8.21 6.14
CA ALA A 225 -0.05 7.48 7.11
C ALA A 225 -0.85 6.38 6.40
N ALA A 226 -0.89 5.15 6.97
CA ALA A 226 -1.59 4.00 6.42
C ALA A 226 -2.31 3.17 7.48
N GLY A 227 -3.39 2.49 7.09
CA GLY A 227 -4.10 1.55 7.95
C GLY A 227 -5.28 2.16 8.70
N GLY A 228 -6.50 1.82 8.24
CA GLY A 228 -7.76 2.29 8.81
C GLY A 228 -8.31 3.58 8.20
N ILE A 229 -7.56 4.25 7.33
CA ILE A 229 -8.00 5.44 6.61
C ILE A 229 -9.03 5.02 5.56
N PHE A 230 -10.22 5.61 5.62
CA PHE A 230 -11.34 5.22 4.78
C PHE A 230 -12.04 6.42 4.11
N SER A 231 -12.25 7.50 4.83
CA SER A 231 -12.99 8.69 4.39
C SER A 231 -12.08 9.91 4.17
N GLY A 232 -12.61 10.94 3.50
CA GLY A 232 -11.95 12.23 3.40
C GLY A 232 -11.72 12.89 4.76
N ALA A 233 -12.60 12.68 5.73
CA ALA A 233 -12.40 13.12 7.11
C ALA A 233 -11.20 12.43 7.80
N ASP A 234 -10.98 11.13 7.51
CA ASP A 234 -9.78 10.44 7.99
C ASP A 234 -8.52 11.04 7.34
N ILE A 235 -8.55 11.33 6.04
CA ILE A 235 -7.44 11.99 5.32
C ILE A 235 -7.10 13.31 6.00
N ARG A 236 -8.07 14.19 6.24
CA ARG A 236 -7.87 15.48 6.93
C ARG A 236 -7.26 15.29 8.31
N ARG A 237 -7.75 14.31 9.07
CA ARG A 237 -7.22 14.01 10.41
C ARG A 237 -5.72 13.75 10.36
N PHE A 238 -5.24 12.92 9.43
CA PHE A 238 -3.83 12.58 9.36
C PHE A 238 -2.98 13.70 8.78
N PHE A 239 -3.50 14.53 7.87
CA PHE A 239 -2.83 15.75 7.45
C PHE A 239 -2.67 16.74 8.61
N ASN A 240 -3.70 16.93 9.44
CA ASN A 240 -3.62 17.76 10.65
C ASN A 240 -2.63 17.21 11.70
N LEU A 241 -2.35 15.91 11.70
CA LEU A 241 -1.30 15.29 12.52
C LEU A 241 0.10 15.42 11.91
N GLY A 242 0.25 16.01 10.74
CA GLY A 242 1.52 16.27 10.05
C GLY A 242 1.93 15.22 9.04
N ALA A 243 1.09 14.25 8.71
CA ALA A 243 1.38 13.32 7.61
C ALA A 243 1.41 14.08 6.28
N SER A 244 2.41 13.80 5.44
CA SER A 244 2.56 14.42 4.11
C SER A 244 1.61 13.81 3.07
N ALA A 245 1.14 12.59 3.32
CA ALA A 245 0.19 11.88 2.47
C ALA A 245 -0.48 10.75 3.26
N VAL A 246 -1.48 10.13 2.66
CA VAL A 246 -2.11 8.91 3.17
C VAL A 246 -1.94 7.76 2.19
N GLN A 247 -1.85 6.52 2.72
CA GLN A 247 -1.93 5.32 1.91
C GLN A 247 -3.24 4.59 2.22
N MET A 248 -4.00 4.27 1.19
CA MET A 248 -5.28 3.59 1.25
C MET A 248 -5.29 2.37 0.32
N ALA A 249 -6.01 1.32 0.71
CA ALA A 249 -6.12 0.10 -0.09
C ALA A 249 -7.58 -0.33 -0.26
N THR A 250 -8.30 -0.52 0.82
CA THR A 250 -9.63 -1.16 0.86
C THR A 250 -10.65 -0.54 -0.12
N ARG A 251 -10.74 0.79 -0.19
CA ARG A 251 -11.66 1.45 -1.13
C ARG A 251 -11.26 1.26 -2.58
N PHE A 252 -9.96 1.17 -2.88
CA PHE A 252 -9.46 0.95 -4.23
C PHE A 252 -9.74 -0.47 -4.76
N VAL A 253 -9.97 -1.47 -3.87
CA VAL A 253 -10.43 -2.80 -4.31
C VAL A 253 -11.81 -2.72 -4.94
N ALA A 254 -12.71 -1.92 -4.40
CA ALA A 254 -14.05 -1.72 -4.94
C ALA A 254 -14.07 -0.63 -6.02
N THR A 255 -13.17 -0.74 -6.99
CA THR A 255 -13.15 0.14 -8.17
C THR A 255 -13.24 -0.67 -9.46
N ASP A 256 -13.75 -0.02 -10.51
CA ASP A 256 -13.86 -0.63 -11.84
C ASP A 256 -12.48 -1.08 -12.36
N GLU A 257 -11.45 -0.26 -12.09
CA GLU A 257 -10.08 -0.45 -12.57
C GLU A 257 -9.25 -1.43 -11.74
N CYS A 258 -9.73 -1.85 -10.56
CA CYS A 258 -9.09 -2.91 -9.78
C CYS A 258 -8.99 -4.19 -10.63
N ASP A 259 -7.81 -4.80 -10.66
CA ASP A 259 -7.49 -5.92 -11.56
C ASP A 259 -8.07 -7.26 -11.09
N ALA A 260 -8.72 -7.32 -9.92
CA ALA A 260 -9.37 -8.52 -9.40
C ALA A 260 -10.72 -8.79 -10.07
N ASP A 261 -11.13 -10.06 -10.06
CA ASP A 261 -12.44 -10.49 -10.53
C ASP A 261 -13.59 -9.79 -9.81
N ILE A 262 -14.71 -9.62 -10.48
CA ILE A 262 -15.91 -8.96 -9.94
C ILE A 262 -16.44 -9.64 -8.67
N ALA A 263 -16.32 -10.97 -8.55
CA ALA A 263 -16.72 -11.70 -7.36
C ALA A 263 -15.84 -11.33 -6.15
N PHE A 264 -14.55 -11.07 -6.35
CA PHE A 264 -13.66 -10.57 -5.31
C PHE A 264 -14.08 -9.17 -4.83
N LYS A 265 -14.37 -8.25 -5.76
CA LYS A 265 -14.85 -6.89 -5.45
C LYS A 265 -16.18 -6.93 -4.69
N ASN A 266 -17.11 -7.79 -5.11
CA ASN A 266 -18.40 -7.99 -4.46
C ASN A 266 -18.26 -8.56 -3.03
N ALA A 267 -17.21 -9.33 -2.74
CA ALA A 267 -16.93 -9.77 -1.37
C ALA A 267 -16.68 -8.58 -0.42
N TYR A 268 -16.09 -7.50 -0.91
CA TYR A 268 -15.93 -6.26 -0.13
C TYR A 268 -17.25 -5.52 0.04
N VAL A 269 -18.05 -5.37 -1.03
CA VAL A 269 -19.35 -4.68 -1.00
C VAL A 269 -20.33 -5.35 -0.06
N ASN A 270 -20.32 -6.69 -0.02
CA ASN A 270 -21.22 -7.49 0.81
C ASN A 270 -20.69 -7.76 2.22
N CYS A 271 -19.43 -7.36 2.51
CA CYS A 271 -18.80 -7.61 3.81
C CYS A 271 -19.48 -6.84 4.93
N LYS A 272 -19.80 -7.54 6.02
CA LYS A 272 -20.30 -6.95 7.25
C LYS A 272 -19.14 -6.80 8.26
N LYS A 273 -19.36 -6.01 9.29
CA LYS A 273 -18.33 -5.76 10.31
C LYS A 273 -17.94 -7.04 11.05
N GLU A 274 -18.89 -7.91 11.34
CA GLU A 274 -18.69 -9.20 11.98
C GLU A 274 -17.95 -10.23 11.14
N ASP A 275 -17.89 -10.05 9.81
CA ASP A 275 -17.15 -10.92 8.90
C ASP A 275 -15.63 -10.62 8.93
N ILE A 276 -15.22 -9.47 9.48
CA ILE A 276 -13.82 -9.06 9.51
C ILE A 276 -13.15 -9.61 10.77
N GLY A 277 -12.10 -10.42 10.58
CA GLY A 277 -11.38 -11.04 11.69
C GLY A 277 -9.88 -11.04 11.52
N ILE A 278 -9.17 -11.31 12.62
CA ILE A 278 -7.72 -11.54 12.63
C ILE A 278 -7.45 -13.03 12.47
N ILE A 279 -6.67 -13.36 11.47
CA ILE A 279 -6.22 -14.73 11.17
C ILE A 279 -4.73 -14.88 11.44
N GLN A 280 -4.29 -16.10 11.75
CA GLN A 280 -2.89 -16.45 11.74
C GLN A 280 -2.51 -16.87 10.31
N SER A 281 -1.68 -16.05 9.67
CA SER A 281 -1.22 -16.33 8.30
C SER A 281 -0.12 -17.39 8.29
N PRO A 282 -0.04 -18.23 7.23
CA PRO A 282 1.06 -19.15 7.01
C PRO A 282 2.45 -18.52 6.97
N VAL A 283 2.55 -17.20 6.77
CA VAL A 283 3.82 -16.47 6.81
C VAL A 283 4.29 -16.11 8.23
N GLY A 284 3.54 -16.52 9.26
CA GLY A 284 3.90 -16.30 10.66
C GLY A 284 3.47 -14.97 11.26
N MET A 285 2.69 -14.17 10.52
CA MET A 285 2.17 -12.87 10.97
C MET A 285 0.65 -12.92 11.15
N PRO A 286 0.06 -12.15 12.08
CA PRO A 286 -1.38 -11.93 12.09
C PRO A 286 -1.79 -11.20 10.80
N GLY A 287 -2.99 -11.47 10.31
CA GLY A 287 -3.56 -10.81 9.15
C GLY A 287 -5.02 -10.48 9.35
N ARG A 288 -5.50 -9.37 8.77
CA ARG A 288 -6.93 -9.03 8.82
C ARG A 288 -7.60 -9.36 7.49
N ALA A 289 -8.65 -10.18 7.56
CA ALA A 289 -9.32 -10.74 6.41
C ALA A 289 -10.85 -10.83 6.59
N ILE A 290 -11.57 -11.04 5.49
CA ILE A 290 -12.95 -11.52 5.50
C ILE A 290 -12.91 -13.01 5.85
N VAL A 291 -13.45 -13.37 7.02
CA VAL A 291 -13.47 -14.74 7.53
C VAL A 291 -14.59 -15.52 6.85
N ASN A 292 -14.27 -16.17 5.75
CA ASN A 292 -15.20 -16.97 4.96
C ASN A 292 -15.09 -18.48 5.27
N GLY A 293 -15.89 -19.30 4.60
CA GLY A 293 -15.91 -20.76 4.77
C GLY A 293 -14.55 -21.42 4.51
N PHE A 294 -13.72 -20.88 3.61
CA PHE A 294 -12.35 -21.37 3.37
C PHE A 294 -11.49 -21.24 4.63
N LEU A 295 -11.46 -20.05 5.24
CA LEU A 295 -10.68 -19.80 6.47
C LEU A 295 -11.20 -20.59 7.67
N GLN A 296 -12.53 -20.78 7.79
CA GLN A 296 -13.13 -21.61 8.82
C GLN A 296 -12.69 -23.08 8.69
N GLN A 297 -12.69 -23.65 7.49
CA GLN A 297 -12.19 -25.01 7.22
C GLN A 297 -10.69 -25.12 7.47
N ALA A 298 -9.91 -24.11 7.10
CA ALA A 298 -8.48 -24.07 7.37
C ALA A 298 -8.18 -24.06 8.88
N ALA A 299 -8.92 -23.30 9.68
CA ALA A 299 -8.80 -23.27 11.14
C ALA A 299 -9.16 -24.62 11.80
N GLN A 300 -10.03 -25.41 11.18
CA GLN A 300 -10.39 -26.77 11.62
C GLN A 300 -9.40 -27.85 11.14
N GLY A 301 -8.33 -27.47 10.41
CA GLY A 301 -7.36 -28.41 9.88
C GLY A 301 -7.82 -29.18 8.64
N HIS A 302 -8.87 -28.76 7.97
CA HIS A 302 -9.42 -29.42 6.78
C HIS A 302 -8.77 -28.94 5.47
N LYS A 303 -7.76 -28.07 5.55
CA LYS A 303 -7.00 -27.57 4.40
C LYS A 303 -5.51 -27.79 4.65
N HIS A 304 -4.83 -28.36 3.69
CA HIS A 304 -3.37 -28.53 3.70
C HIS A 304 -2.81 -28.36 2.30
N PRO A 305 -1.62 -27.77 2.13
CA PRO A 305 -0.99 -27.70 0.82
C PRO A 305 -0.50 -29.11 0.40
N THR A 306 -0.92 -29.57 -0.77
CA THR A 306 -0.51 -30.86 -1.33
C THR A 306 0.89 -30.83 -1.95
N GLY A 307 1.43 -29.64 -2.19
CA GLY A 307 2.78 -29.40 -2.73
C GLY A 307 3.11 -27.92 -2.71
N CYS A 308 4.38 -27.57 -2.90
CA CYS A 308 4.81 -26.19 -3.06
C CYS A 308 5.76 -26.07 -4.26
N PRO A 309 5.23 -25.78 -5.46
CA PRO A 309 6.05 -25.58 -6.64
C PRO A 309 6.70 -24.17 -6.69
N PHE A 310 6.29 -23.25 -5.81
CA PHE A 310 6.63 -21.83 -5.97
C PHE A 310 7.77 -21.36 -5.09
N HIS A 311 7.95 -21.95 -3.89
CA HIS A 311 8.91 -21.49 -2.88
C HIS A 311 8.90 -19.96 -2.70
N CYS A 312 7.69 -19.36 -2.74
CA CYS A 312 7.49 -17.92 -2.90
C CYS A 312 7.75 -17.10 -1.63
N ILE A 313 7.74 -17.72 -0.44
CA ILE A 313 7.94 -17.09 0.86
C ILE A 313 9.08 -17.77 1.61
N ILE A 314 10.09 -17.00 2.04
CA ILE A 314 11.29 -17.48 2.71
C ILE A 314 10.95 -18.26 3.99
N THR A 315 10.02 -17.76 4.80
CA THR A 315 9.65 -18.33 6.10
C THR A 315 8.60 -19.44 6.02
N CYS A 316 8.08 -19.74 4.82
CA CYS A 316 6.99 -20.70 4.67
C CYS A 316 7.47 -22.12 4.92
N LYS A 317 6.84 -22.79 5.89
CA LYS A 317 7.01 -24.21 6.19
C LYS A 317 5.79 -24.96 5.66
N GLN A 318 5.88 -25.43 4.41
CA GLN A 318 4.76 -26.06 3.71
C GLN A 318 4.04 -27.15 4.53
N LYS A 319 4.81 -28.03 5.18
CA LYS A 319 4.25 -29.17 5.95
C LYS A 319 3.48 -28.74 7.21
N GLU A 320 3.80 -27.56 7.75
CA GLU A 320 3.19 -27.01 8.96
C GLU A 320 2.06 -26.00 8.62
N SER A 321 1.97 -25.60 7.34
CA SER A 321 1.03 -24.56 6.91
C SER A 321 -0.39 -25.13 6.76
N PRO A 322 -1.42 -24.45 7.27
CA PRO A 322 -2.82 -24.89 7.15
C PRO A 322 -3.34 -24.78 5.71
N TYR A 323 -2.70 -23.99 4.85
CA TYR A 323 -2.99 -23.84 3.42
C TYR A 323 -1.83 -23.12 2.71
N CYS A 324 -1.79 -23.22 1.38
CA CYS A 324 -0.87 -22.39 0.57
C CYS A 324 -1.46 -20.99 0.41
N ILE A 325 -0.82 -19.98 1.02
CA ILE A 325 -1.34 -18.60 1.00
C ILE A 325 -1.39 -18.02 -0.41
N SER A 326 -0.35 -18.25 -1.23
CA SER A 326 -0.33 -17.74 -2.60
C SER A 326 -1.45 -18.32 -3.45
N MET A 327 -1.71 -19.64 -3.35
CA MET A 327 -2.83 -20.27 -4.05
C MET A 327 -4.18 -19.76 -3.57
N ALA A 328 -4.36 -19.57 -2.25
CA ALA A 328 -5.59 -19.04 -1.69
C ALA A 328 -5.88 -17.61 -2.20
N LEU A 329 -4.85 -16.75 -2.23
CA LEU A 329 -5.00 -15.37 -2.72
C LEU A 329 -5.20 -15.32 -4.25
N ILE A 330 -4.51 -16.15 -5.02
CA ILE A 330 -4.72 -16.29 -6.48
C ILE A 330 -6.16 -16.75 -6.78
N ASN A 331 -6.64 -17.77 -6.07
CA ASN A 331 -8.01 -18.25 -6.26
C ASN A 331 -9.03 -17.16 -5.94
N ALA A 332 -8.85 -16.47 -4.81
CA ALA A 332 -9.74 -15.38 -4.42
C ALA A 332 -9.74 -14.25 -5.45
N CYS A 333 -8.58 -13.78 -5.90
CA CYS A 333 -8.45 -12.75 -6.92
C CYS A 333 -9.17 -13.13 -8.23
N ARG A 334 -9.18 -14.42 -8.59
CA ARG A 334 -9.90 -14.99 -9.73
C ARG A 334 -11.38 -15.28 -9.46
N GLY A 335 -11.95 -14.76 -8.40
CA GLY A 335 -13.37 -14.94 -8.04
C GLY A 335 -13.74 -16.26 -7.38
N ARG A 336 -12.76 -17.17 -7.13
CA ARG A 336 -12.97 -18.50 -6.52
C ARG A 336 -12.79 -18.46 -5.01
N LEU A 337 -13.67 -17.74 -4.32
CA LEU A 337 -13.58 -17.49 -2.86
C LEU A 337 -13.83 -18.74 -2.01
N GLU A 338 -14.43 -19.80 -2.55
CA GLU A 338 -14.55 -21.11 -1.91
C GLU A 338 -13.18 -21.81 -1.75
N ASN A 339 -12.17 -21.39 -2.54
CA ASN A 339 -10.81 -21.90 -2.52
C ASN A 339 -9.78 -20.86 -2.07
N GLY A 340 -10.23 -19.75 -1.51
CA GLY A 340 -9.39 -18.65 -1.06
C GLY A 340 -10.12 -17.65 -0.18
N PHE A 341 -9.46 -16.56 0.14
CA PHE A 341 -10.01 -15.51 0.98
C PHE A 341 -9.46 -14.13 0.58
N ALA A 342 -10.16 -13.08 0.99
CA ALA A 342 -9.75 -11.70 0.78
C ALA A 342 -9.22 -11.08 2.08
N PHE A 343 -8.07 -10.45 2.02
CA PHE A 343 -7.63 -9.51 3.06
C PHE A 343 -8.47 -8.24 2.98
N ILE A 344 -8.73 -7.58 4.12
CA ILE A 344 -9.54 -6.36 4.18
C ILE A 344 -9.12 -5.51 5.39
N GLY A 345 -9.16 -4.19 5.28
CA GLY A 345 -8.95 -3.29 6.43
C GLY A 345 -10.14 -3.29 7.40
N ALA A 346 -9.90 -2.85 8.63
CA ALA A 346 -10.92 -2.82 9.69
C ALA A 346 -12.20 -2.05 9.32
N ASN A 347 -12.08 -1.03 8.47
CA ASN A 347 -13.20 -0.23 7.97
C ASN A 347 -13.84 -0.76 6.67
N GLY A 348 -13.42 -1.94 6.19
CA GLY A 348 -13.86 -2.48 4.90
C GLY A 348 -15.36 -2.73 4.78
N TYR A 349 -16.03 -3.02 5.87
CA TYR A 349 -17.50 -3.17 5.92
C TYR A 349 -18.29 -1.92 5.53
N LYS A 350 -17.61 -0.77 5.43
CA LYS A 350 -18.20 0.49 4.98
C LYS A 350 -18.25 0.63 3.46
N VAL A 351 -17.57 -0.24 2.70
CA VAL A 351 -17.68 -0.30 1.24
C VAL A 351 -19.08 -0.73 0.85
N LYS A 352 -19.76 0.01 -0.04
CA LYS A 352 -21.16 -0.25 -0.41
C LYS A 352 -21.38 -0.46 -1.90
N GLU A 353 -20.44 0.00 -2.73
CA GLU A 353 -20.56 -0.04 -4.18
C GLU A 353 -19.19 -0.10 -4.84
N ILE A 354 -19.18 -0.49 -6.10
CA ILE A 354 -18.01 -0.44 -6.97
C ILE A 354 -18.15 0.83 -7.82
N VAL A 355 -17.12 1.65 -7.83
CA VAL A 355 -17.09 2.94 -8.54
C VAL A 355 -15.81 3.06 -9.36
N SER A 356 -15.71 4.03 -10.27
CA SER A 356 -14.41 4.33 -10.89
C SER A 356 -13.43 4.94 -9.90
N VAL A 357 -12.13 4.79 -10.14
CA VAL A 357 -11.07 5.45 -9.35
C VAL A 357 -11.29 6.96 -9.31
N LYS A 358 -11.66 7.59 -10.44
CA LYS A 358 -12.01 9.00 -10.50
C LYS A 358 -13.14 9.36 -9.54
N LYS A 359 -14.26 8.60 -9.58
CA LYS A 359 -15.40 8.84 -8.68
C LYS A 359 -15.02 8.66 -7.22
N LEU A 360 -14.13 7.71 -6.92
CA LEU A 360 -13.60 7.53 -5.56
C LEU A 360 -12.85 8.79 -5.09
N PHE A 361 -11.96 9.36 -5.91
CA PHE A 361 -11.25 10.60 -5.56
C PHE A 361 -12.19 11.78 -5.39
N GLU A 362 -13.19 11.94 -6.26
CA GLU A 362 -14.25 12.96 -6.13
C GLU A 362 -14.97 12.82 -4.78
N THR A 363 -15.38 11.60 -4.42
CA THR A 363 -16.08 11.33 -3.15
C THR A 363 -15.18 11.62 -1.95
N LEU A 364 -13.92 11.20 -1.97
CA LEU A 364 -12.97 11.49 -0.90
C LEU A 364 -12.73 13.00 -0.75
N SER A 365 -12.70 13.73 -1.86
CA SER A 365 -12.58 15.19 -1.86
C SER A 365 -13.80 15.89 -1.24
N GLU A 366 -15.00 15.42 -1.58
CA GLU A 366 -16.25 15.91 -0.98
C GLU A 366 -16.28 15.65 0.54
N GLU A 367 -16.00 14.41 0.96
CA GLU A 367 -15.92 14.02 2.37
C GLU A 367 -14.86 14.84 3.15
N TYR A 368 -13.72 15.15 2.50
CA TYR A 368 -12.65 15.96 3.06
C TYR A 368 -13.11 17.39 3.31
N ARG A 369 -13.78 18.05 2.35
CA ARG A 369 -14.32 19.42 2.51
C ARG A 369 -15.41 19.49 3.57
N GLN A 370 -16.36 18.54 3.57
CA GLN A 370 -17.44 18.51 4.56
C GLN A 370 -16.93 18.36 6.01
N SER A 371 -15.78 17.72 6.21
CA SER A 371 -15.18 17.57 7.54
C SER A 371 -14.63 18.88 8.14
N GLU A 372 -14.39 19.91 7.32
CA GLU A 372 -13.99 21.25 7.76
C GLU A 372 -15.20 22.02 8.30
N ASP A 373 -16.31 21.99 7.55
CA ASP A 373 -17.54 22.65 7.94
C ASP A 373 -18.07 22.14 9.28
N GLY A 374 -17.93 20.82 9.53
CA GLY A 374 -18.33 20.19 10.79
C GLY A 374 -17.46 20.58 12.00
N ALA A 375 -16.17 20.81 11.80
CA ALA A 375 -15.26 21.25 12.86
C ALA A 375 -15.51 22.73 13.24
N ASP A 376 -15.75 23.59 12.25
CA ASP A 376 -16.09 25.01 12.46
C ASP A 376 -17.48 25.18 13.11
N ALA A 377 -18.44 24.31 12.82
CA ALA A 377 -19.76 24.32 13.43
C ALA A 377 -19.69 23.93 14.92
N ALA A 378 -18.91 22.89 15.27
CA ALA A 378 -18.72 22.46 16.65
C ALA A 378 -18.03 23.53 17.53
N VAL A 379 -17.01 24.21 16.96
CA VAL A 379 -16.33 25.33 17.66
C VAL A 379 -17.26 26.54 17.86
N ARG A 380 -18.19 26.80 16.94
CA ARG A 380 -19.18 27.87 17.10
C ARG A 380 -20.26 27.55 18.13
N GLU A 381 -20.65 26.26 18.28
CA GLU A 381 -21.60 25.84 19.31
C GLU A 381 -20.99 25.84 20.72
N GLU A 382 -19.68 25.66 20.90
CA GLU A 382 -19.01 25.78 22.20
C GLU A 382 -18.74 27.25 22.64
N LEU A 383 -18.94 28.23 21.74
CA LEU A 383 -18.71 29.64 22.00
C LEU A 383 -20.04 30.45 22.20
N ILE A 384 -21.20 29.80 22.16
CA ILE A 384 -22.52 30.32 22.46
C ILE A 384 -23.05 29.74 23.78
#